data_80e206a99847e70eadc6637515168550
#
_entry.id   80e206a99847e70eadc6637515168550
#
_cell.length_a   1.000
_cell.length_b   1.000
_cell.length_c   1.000
_cell.angle_alpha   90.00
_cell.angle_beta   90.00
_cell.angle_gamma   90.00
#
_symmetry.space_group_name_H-M   'P 1'
#
loop_
_entity.id
_entity.type
_entity.pdbx_description
1 polymer ?
#
loop_
_entity_poly.entity_id
_entity_poly.type
_entity_poly.pdbx_seq_one_letter_code
_entity_poly.pdbx_strand_id
1 'polypeptide(L)'
;MSLDKKRQTYLLGWLKQHAKKHKANLRASVLTGFILTVLIIIQAGLLAIMLQRIIIEQQRFVDVLPFFGVLIVVLLGRAGLIYLREKINFAIGKKVRQQIRHQLINQLELHGPSYLNQSTTGAWSTLLIEQVDKLHDFFARYLPQMRLASMAPILICIAIFPFNWAAATILLCTAPLIPIFMILVGMGAADINRRHFKALSYLSGHFLDRLKGLNTIRLFNQGEKQTNEIARASEDFRIKTMQVLKVAFLSSAVLEFFTSISIAIVAVYFGFSYLGEFNFGAYNGTVTLFAGFFALILAPEYFQPLRDLGTYYHAKAEAIAAADNIETFLTQKSPQQHTDITSTNTPFNQAIQTIEANNLIVISNEGKPIVGPLSFSLHAPFKLALIGTSGEGKSSLMQVLLGFLPYQGSLRINGIEFNQIDIKTWQQQISWIGQNPYLINGSVRDNILLGKQNATQQELQTVIRQAQLTEVIAKLPAGLDTPVGEDAVRLSVGQAQRIALARAMLKPCQLLILDEPTASLDKQTIQNLDQQNIATNSITITHQNDAMQHFDQIWQLSKGELYCHNKESSC
;
A
#
# COMPACT_ATOMS: atom_id res chain seq x y z
N MET A 1 18.73 4.69 -10.28
CA MET A 1 19.08 3.47 -11.02
C MET A 1 17.85 3.00 -11.78
N SER A 2 17.94 2.73 -13.08
CA SER A 2 16.87 2.04 -13.81
C SER A 2 16.77 0.63 -13.23
N LEU A 3 15.55 0.14 -12.96
CA LEU A 3 15.36 -1.27 -12.61
C LEU A 3 16.02 -2.11 -13.72
N ASP A 4 16.90 -3.02 -13.32
CA ASP A 4 17.53 -3.95 -14.25
C ASP A 4 16.44 -4.70 -15.03
N LYS A 5 16.67 -4.91 -16.32
CA LYS A 5 15.74 -5.64 -17.20
C LYS A 5 15.31 -7.00 -16.61
N LYS A 6 16.22 -7.67 -15.91
CA LYS A 6 15.95 -8.92 -15.18
C LYS A 6 14.94 -8.72 -14.05
N ARG A 7 15.12 -7.65 -13.24
CA ARG A 7 14.19 -7.33 -12.13
C ARG A 7 12.80 -6.95 -12.65
N GLN A 8 12.71 -6.17 -13.73
CA GLN A 8 11.43 -5.85 -14.37
C GLN A 8 10.70 -7.10 -14.85
N THR A 9 11.41 -8.04 -15.48
CA THR A 9 10.82 -9.30 -15.96
C THR A 9 10.32 -10.15 -14.79
N TYR A 10 11.07 -10.21 -13.71
CA TYR A 10 10.69 -10.89 -12.48
C TYR A 10 9.40 -10.29 -11.88
N LEU A 11 9.35 -8.96 -11.72
CA LEU A 11 8.19 -8.26 -11.17
C LEU A 11 6.94 -8.43 -12.03
N LEU A 12 7.08 -8.41 -13.36
CA LEU A 12 5.99 -8.76 -14.27
C LEU A 12 5.51 -10.19 -14.07
N GLY A 13 6.42 -11.13 -13.83
CA GLY A 13 6.10 -12.51 -13.48
C GLY A 13 5.30 -12.58 -12.18
N TRP A 14 5.74 -11.87 -11.14
CA TRP A 14 5.08 -11.76 -9.86
C TRP A 14 3.65 -11.18 -9.98
N LEU A 15 3.48 -10.07 -10.70
CA LEU A 15 2.16 -9.50 -10.99
C LEU A 15 1.25 -10.49 -11.73
N LYS A 16 1.76 -11.16 -12.77
CA LYS A 16 1.00 -12.17 -13.51
C LYS A 16 0.62 -13.38 -12.65
N GLN A 17 1.43 -13.75 -11.66
CA GLN A 17 1.11 -14.82 -10.72
C GLN A 17 -0.11 -14.48 -9.85
N HIS A 18 -0.21 -13.23 -9.36
CA HIS A 18 -1.39 -12.76 -8.64
C HIS A 18 -2.64 -12.75 -9.54
N ALA A 19 -2.48 -12.37 -10.82
CA ALA A 19 -3.56 -12.43 -11.80
C ALA A 19 -4.04 -13.86 -12.09
N LYS A 20 -3.15 -14.88 -12.00
CA LYS A 20 -3.51 -16.28 -12.23
C LYS A 20 -4.58 -16.80 -11.27
N LYS A 21 -4.67 -16.26 -10.06
CA LYS A 21 -5.71 -16.62 -9.09
C LYS A 21 -7.12 -16.18 -9.54
N HIS A 22 -7.21 -15.22 -10.46
CA HIS A 22 -8.47 -14.66 -10.99
C HIS A 22 -8.70 -14.93 -12.48
N LYS A 23 -8.16 -16.06 -13.00
CA LYS A 23 -8.23 -16.43 -14.42
C LYS A 23 -9.66 -16.46 -15.00
N ALA A 24 -10.64 -16.91 -14.20
CA ALA A 24 -12.03 -16.98 -14.64
C ALA A 24 -12.57 -15.58 -14.98
N ASN A 25 -12.37 -14.61 -14.11
CA ASN A 25 -12.83 -13.23 -14.33
C ASN A 25 -12.08 -12.58 -15.50
N LEU A 26 -10.76 -12.83 -15.63
CA LEU A 26 -9.98 -12.35 -16.78
C LEU A 26 -10.47 -12.94 -18.10
N ARG A 27 -10.79 -14.24 -18.12
CA ARG A 27 -11.38 -14.88 -19.32
C ARG A 27 -12.76 -14.31 -19.62
N ALA A 28 -13.60 -14.10 -18.62
CA ALA A 28 -14.91 -13.49 -18.79
C ALA A 28 -14.79 -12.06 -19.36
N SER A 29 -13.84 -11.24 -18.88
CA SER A 29 -13.59 -9.91 -19.43
C SER A 29 -13.12 -9.93 -20.88
N VAL A 30 -12.26 -10.86 -21.25
CA VAL A 30 -11.81 -11.03 -22.64
C VAL A 30 -12.95 -11.53 -23.53
N LEU A 31 -13.75 -12.47 -23.05
CA LEU A 31 -14.91 -13.01 -23.78
C LEU A 31 -15.97 -11.93 -24.01
N THR A 32 -16.31 -11.13 -23.00
CA THR A 32 -17.23 -10.00 -23.16
C THR A 32 -16.69 -8.98 -24.16
N GLY A 33 -15.39 -8.70 -24.15
CA GLY A 33 -14.74 -7.85 -25.15
C GLY A 33 -14.77 -8.44 -26.57
N PHE A 34 -14.59 -9.75 -26.72
CA PHE A 34 -14.73 -10.45 -27.98
C PHE A 34 -16.17 -10.34 -28.53
N ILE A 35 -17.18 -10.63 -27.71
CA ILE A 35 -18.60 -10.49 -28.09
C ILE A 35 -18.91 -9.04 -28.49
N LEU A 36 -18.35 -8.08 -27.75
CA LEU A 36 -18.50 -6.65 -28.06
C LEU A 36 -17.96 -6.34 -29.46
N THR A 37 -16.79 -6.87 -29.82
CA THR A 37 -16.20 -6.69 -31.15
C THR A 37 -17.10 -7.32 -32.25
N VAL A 38 -17.70 -8.47 -32.00
CA VAL A 38 -18.67 -9.07 -32.91
C VAL A 38 -19.89 -8.18 -33.11
N LEU A 39 -20.45 -7.62 -32.02
CA LEU A 39 -21.58 -6.68 -32.11
C LEU A 39 -21.21 -5.39 -32.88
N ILE A 40 -19.98 -4.92 -32.76
CA ILE A 40 -19.46 -3.79 -33.54
C ILE A 40 -19.45 -4.13 -35.05
N ILE A 41 -18.98 -5.31 -35.40
CA ILE A 41 -18.97 -5.81 -36.81
C ILE A 41 -20.41 -5.91 -37.33
N ILE A 42 -21.34 -6.46 -36.58
CA ILE A 42 -22.75 -6.54 -36.93
C ILE A 42 -23.35 -5.15 -37.12
N GLN A 43 -23.09 -4.22 -36.20
CA GLN A 43 -23.54 -2.84 -36.29
C GLN A 43 -23.03 -2.17 -37.58
N ALA A 44 -21.74 -2.30 -37.88
CA ALA A 44 -21.15 -1.74 -39.08
C ALA A 44 -21.77 -2.35 -40.36
N GLY A 45 -22.01 -3.65 -40.35
CA GLY A 45 -22.69 -4.34 -41.46
C GLY A 45 -24.12 -3.85 -41.67
N LEU A 46 -24.90 -3.71 -40.59
CA LEU A 46 -26.26 -3.18 -40.69
C LEU A 46 -26.28 -1.75 -41.24
N LEU A 47 -25.41 -0.87 -40.76
CA LEU A 47 -25.29 0.51 -41.27
C LEU A 47 -24.89 0.52 -42.75
N ALA A 48 -23.92 -0.30 -43.15
CA ALA A 48 -23.47 -0.39 -44.55
C ALA A 48 -24.56 -0.93 -45.47
N ILE A 49 -25.35 -1.96 -45.04
CA ILE A 49 -26.50 -2.48 -45.78
C ILE A 49 -27.57 -1.41 -45.95
N MET A 50 -27.90 -0.69 -44.87
CA MET A 50 -28.92 0.37 -44.92
C MET A 50 -28.51 1.49 -45.89
N LEU A 51 -27.24 1.91 -45.85
CA LEU A 51 -26.72 2.93 -46.79
C LEU A 51 -26.75 2.44 -48.22
N GLN A 52 -26.36 1.22 -48.51
CA GLN A 52 -26.43 0.65 -49.85
C GLN A 52 -27.86 0.62 -50.38
N ARG A 53 -28.82 0.12 -49.58
CA ARG A 53 -30.23 0.03 -49.98
C ARG A 53 -30.86 1.39 -50.23
N ILE A 54 -30.56 2.41 -49.43
CA ILE A 54 -31.10 3.75 -49.59
C ILE A 54 -30.46 4.45 -50.81
N ILE A 55 -29.12 4.41 -50.96
CA ILE A 55 -28.40 5.21 -51.95
C ILE A 55 -28.39 4.56 -53.34
N ILE A 56 -28.09 3.26 -53.40
CA ILE A 56 -27.93 2.55 -54.68
C ILE A 56 -29.26 1.93 -55.14
N GLU A 57 -29.94 1.20 -54.23
CA GLU A 57 -31.16 0.47 -54.57
C GLU A 57 -32.41 1.36 -54.50
N GLN A 58 -32.26 2.63 -54.03
CA GLN A 58 -33.34 3.63 -53.91
C GLN A 58 -34.62 3.07 -53.24
N GLN A 59 -34.44 2.14 -52.28
CA GLN A 59 -35.54 1.55 -51.52
C GLN A 59 -36.22 2.58 -50.65
N ARG A 60 -37.53 2.42 -50.42
CA ARG A 60 -38.31 3.32 -49.54
C ARG A 60 -37.81 3.18 -48.08
N PHE A 61 -37.86 4.28 -47.36
CA PHE A 61 -37.45 4.28 -45.93
C PHE A 61 -38.18 3.20 -45.10
N VAL A 62 -39.43 2.92 -45.44
CA VAL A 62 -40.24 1.90 -44.75
C VAL A 62 -39.62 0.51 -44.86
N ASP A 63 -39.00 0.16 -46.00
CA ASP A 63 -38.38 -1.14 -46.25
C ASP A 63 -37.08 -1.35 -45.45
N VAL A 64 -36.47 -0.23 -45.02
CA VAL A 64 -35.24 -0.21 -44.19
C VAL A 64 -35.54 -0.15 -42.68
N LEU A 65 -36.79 0.17 -42.31
CA LEU A 65 -37.22 0.34 -40.92
C LEU A 65 -36.92 -0.88 -40.01
N PRO A 66 -37.08 -2.15 -40.44
CA PRO A 66 -36.73 -3.32 -39.63
C PRO A 66 -35.25 -3.35 -39.20
N PHE A 67 -34.35 -2.88 -40.07
CA PHE A 67 -32.92 -2.82 -39.75
C PHE A 67 -32.61 -1.82 -38.63
N PHE A 68 -33.38 -0.72 -38.53
CA PHE A 68 -33.27 0.20 -37.36
C PHE A 68 -33.68 -0.48 -36.05
N GLY A 69 -34.71 -1.32 -36.08
CA GLY A 69 -35.09 -2.11 -34.89
C GLY A 69 -33.95 -3.03 -34.41
N VAL A 70 -33.33 -3.76 -35.37
CA VAL A 70 -32.18 -4.63 -35.06
C VAL A 70 -30.98 -3.80 -34.56
N LEU A 71 -30.71 -2.63 -35.19
CA LEU A 71 -29.65 -1.73 -34.77
C LEU A 71 -29.82 -1.26 -33.32
N ILE A 72 -31.03 -0.87 -32.91
CA ILE A 72 -31.33 -0.48 -31.53
C ILE A 72 -31.04 -1.63 -30.56
N VAL A 73 -31.43 -2.86 -30.89
CA VAL A 73 -31.16 -4.04 -30.06
C VAL A 73 -29.64 -4.28 -29.94
N VAL A 74 -28.89 -4.14 -31.04
CA VAL A 74 -27.43 -4.26 -31.01
C VAL A 74 -26.78 -3.17 -30.15
N LEU A 75 -27.25 -1.93 -30.26
CA LEU A 75 -26.72 -0.80 -29.44
C LEU A 75 -27.00 -1.01 -27.95
N LEU A 76 -28.23 -1.45 -27.58
CA LEU A 76 -28.55 -1.76 -26.20
C LEU A 76 -27.73 -2.95 -25.67
N GLY A 77 -27.54 -3.97 -26.50
CA GLY A 77 -26.67 -5.11 -26.18
C GLY A 77 -25.21 -4.69 -25.95
N ARG A 78 -24.68 -3.79 -26.80
CA ARG A 78 -23.34 -3.19 -26.61
C ARG A 78 -23.25 -2.44 -25.29
N ALA A 79 -24.20 -1.58 -24.98
CA ALA A 79 -24.21 -0.81 -23.73
C ALA A 79 -24.22 -1.72 -22.51
N GLY A 80 -25.04 -2.77 -22.53
CA GLY A 80 -25.10 -3.77 -21.46
C GLY A 80 -23.79 -4.54 -21.28
N LEU A 81 -23.15 -4.94 -22.39
CA LEU A 81 -21.86 -5.65 -22.35
C LEU A 81 -20.70 -4.76 -21.91
N ILE A 82 -20.69 -3.47 -22.28
CA ILE A 82 -19.70 -2.50 -21.79
C ILE A 82 -19.81 -2.37 -20.27
N TYR A 83 -21.03 -2.19 -19.76
CA TYR A 83 -21.26 -2.11 -18.31
C TYR A 83 -20.83 -3.40 -17.59
N LEU A 84 -21.19 -4.56 -18.12
CA LEU A 84 -20.81 -5.85 -17.54
C LEU A 84 -19.29 -6.03 -17.52
N ARG A 85 -18.62 -5.69 -18.62
CA ARG A 85 -17.16 -5.77 -18.74
C ARG A 85 -16.46 -4.86 -17.71
N GLU A 86 -16.90 -3.62 -17.58
CA GLU A 86 -16.35 -2.69 -16.58
C GLU A 86 -16.55 -3.20 -15.15
N LYS A 87 -17.71 -3.75 -14.83
CA LYS A 87 -17.99 -4.36 -13.53
C LYS A 87 -17.06 -5.54 -13.23
N ILE A 88 -16.83 -6.41 -14.22
CA ILE A 88 -15.90 -7.56 -14.11
C ILE A 88 -14.47 -7.05 -13.90
N ASN A 89 -14.04 -6.08 -14.70
CA ASN A 89 -12.70 -5.50 -14.64
C ASN A 89 -12.42 -4.83 -13.29
N PHE A 90 -13.36 -4.04 -12.79
CA PHE A 90 -13.27 -3.42 -11.48
C PHE A 90 -13.17 -4.48 -10.36
N ALA A 91 -13.97 -5.54 -10.45
CA ALA A 91 -13.94 -6.62 -9.47
C ALA A 91 -12.59 -7.35 -9.43
N ILE A 92 -11.90 -7.52 -10.58
CA ILE A 92 -10.55 -8.09 -10.64
C ILE A 92 -9.57 -7.20 -9.87
N GLY A 93 -9.51 -5.91 -10.21
CA GLY A 93 -8.63 -4.96 -9.56
C GLY A 93 -8.88 -4.84 -8.05
N LYS A 94 -10.16 -4.82 -7.64
CA LYS A 94 -10.56 -4.80 -6.22
C LYS A 94 -10.04 -6.02 -5.45
N LYS A 95 -10.29 -7.23 -5.97
CA LYS A 95 -9.89 -8.48 -5.30
C LYS A 95 -8.38 -8.61 -5.15
N VAL A 96 -7.61 -8.26 -6.18
CA VAL A 96 -6.14 -8.31 -6.11
C VAL A 96 -5.61 -7.29 -5.09
N ARG A 97 -6.11 -6.05 -5.11
CA ARG A 97 -5.71 -5.03 -4.13
C ARG A 97 -6.01 -5.46 -2.69
N GLN A 98 -7.20 -6.00 -2.44
CA GLN A 98 -7.57 -6.51 -1.12
C GLN A 98 -6.64 -7.63 -0.66
N GLN A 99 -6.31 -8.57 -1.54
CA GLN A 99 -5.41 -9.67 -1.23
C GLN A 99 -3.99 -9.17 -0.90
N ILE A 100 -3.43 -8.28 -1.71
CA ILE A 100 -2.09 -7.73 -1.49
C ILE A 100 -2.06 -6.88 -0.21
N ARG A 101 -3.08 -6.05 0.02
CA ARG A 101 -3.19 -5.25 1.25
C ARG A 101 -3.24 -6.12 2.49
N HIS A 102 -4.00 -7.20 2.46
CA HIS A 102 -4.05 -8.16 3.57
C HIS A 102 -2.68 -8.83 3.80
N GLN A 103 -1.96 -9.21 2.74
CA GLN A 103 -0.61 -9.75 2.87
C GLN A 103 0.37 -8.75 3.48
N LEU A 104 0.29 -7.47 3.07
CA LEU A 104 1.12 -6.40 3.62
C LEU A 104 0.83 -6.15 5.11
N ILE A 105 -0.44 -6.11 5.50
CA ILE A 105 -0.84 -5.93 6.91
C ILE A 105 -0.35 -7.11 7.75
N ASN A 106 -0.53 -8.33 7.30
CA ASN A 106 -0.04 -9.51 8.01
C ASN A 106 1.50 -9.49 8.15
N GLN A 107 2.21 -9.06 7.09
CA GLN A 107 3.65 -8.96 7.15
C GLN A 107 4.11 -7.85 8.12
N LEU A 108 3.40 -6.70 8.16
CA LEU A 108 3.65 -5.65 9.15
C LEU A 108 3.44 -6.13 10.59
N GLU A 109 2.38 -6.89 10.82
CA GLU A 109 2.12 -7.49 12.14
C GLU A 109 3.26 -8.43 12.56
N LEU A 110 3.78 -9.24 11.64
CA LEU A 110 4.91 -10.13 11.89
C LEU A 110 6.23 -9.41 12.16
N HIS A 111 6.45 -8.23 11.60
CA HIS A 111 7.67 -7.44 11.83
C HIS A 111 7.66 -6.70 13.18
N GLY A 112 6.49 -6.45 13.73
CA GLY A 112 6.30 -5.80 15.02
C GLY A 112 6.55 -4.28 15.03
N PRO A 113 6.31 -3.63 16.20
CA PRO A 113 6.33 -2.17 16.32
C PRO A 113 7.70 -1.53 16.07
N SER A 114 8.77 -2.20 16.45
CA SER A 114 10.14 -1.67 16.27
C SER A 114 10.53 -1.49 14.80
N TYR A 115 9.97 -2.30 13.92
CA TYR A 115 10.17 -2.17 12.48
C TYR A 115 9.43 -0.95 11.91
N LEU A 116 8.23 -0.66 12.43
CA LEU A 116 7.44 0.51 12.00
C LEU A 116 8.20 1.83 12.24
N ASN A 117 9.01 1.89 13.29
CA ASN A 117 9.80 3.08 13.64
C ASN A 117 10.96 3.38 12.66
N GLN A 118 11.33 2.44 11.77
CA GLN A 118 12.37 2.66 10.74
C GLN A 118 11.92 3.59 9.61
N SER A 119 10.64 3.76 9.44
CA SER A 119 10.06 4.63 8.41
C SER A 119 8.98 5.54 8.99
N THR A 120 8.73 6.67 8.33
CA THR A 120 7.67 7.57 8.75
C THR A 120 6.29 6.93 8.54
N THR A 121 5.32 7.32 9.36
CA THR A 121 3.90 6.88 9.21
C THR A 121 3.38 7.15 7.80
N GLY A 122 3.78 8.28 7.19
CA GLY A 122 3.45 8.60 5.80
C GLY A 122 4.00 7.61 4.79
N ALA A 123 5.20 7.07 4.99
CA ALA A 123 5.78 6.07 4.09
C ALA A 123 4.98 4.76 4.13
N TRP A 124 4.54 4.32 5.31
CA TRP A 124 3.68 3.14 5.46
C TRP A 124 2.29 3.35 4.86
N SER A 125 1.70 4.53 5.05
CA SER A 125 0.43 4.89 4.41
C SER A 125 0.54 4.87 2.88
N THR A 126 1.61 5.43 2.33
CA THR A 126 1.89 5.40 0.89
C THR A 126 2.03 3.97 0.38
N LEU A 127 2.73 3.08 1.09
CA LEU A 127 2.89 1.68 0.71
C LEU A 127 1.55 0.94 0.70
N LEU A 128 0.76 1.07 1.79
CA LEU A 128 -0.49 0.32 1.98
C LEU A 128 -1.66 0.83 1.13
N ILE A 129 -1.70 2.12 0.84
CA ILE A 129 -2.81 2.77 0.13
C ILE A 129 -2.40 3.07 -1.30
N GLU A 130 -1.49 4.03 -1.51
CA GLU A 130 -1.21 4.56 -2.84
C GLU A 130 -0.56 3.53 -3.77
N GLN A 131 0.46 2.80 -3.29
CA GLN A 131 1.17 1.83 -4.14
C GLN A 131 0.30 0.61 -4.46
N VAL A 132 -0.51 0.15 -3.52
CA VAL A 132 -1.48 -0.92 -3.79
C VAL A 132 -2.54 -0.44 -4.80
N ASP A 133 -3.00 0.82 -4.70
CA ASP A 133 -3.99 1.35 -5.63
C ASP A 133 -3.44 1.53 -7.05
N LYS A 134 -2.14 1.83 -7.23
CA LYS A 134 -1.48 1.86 -8.54
C LYS A 134 -1.47 0.51 -9.27
N LEU A 135 -1.69 -0.58 -8.58
CA LEU A 135 -1.84 -1.90 -9.20
C LEU A 135 -3.19 -2.07 -9.89
N HIS A 136 -4.21 -1.26 -9.54
CA HIS A 136 -5.58 -1.44 -10.03
C HIS A 136 -5.66 -1.48 -11.55
N ASP A 137 -5.16 -0.45 -12.22
CA ASP A 137 -5.29 -0.29 -13.66
C ASP A 137 -4.49 -1.32 -14.46
N PHE A 138 -3.41 -1.86 -13.88
CA PHE A 138 -2.71 -2.99 -14.47
C PHE A 138 -3.59 -4.23 -14.58
N PHE A 139 -4.31 -4.58 -13.50
CA PHE A 139 -5.15 -5.78 -13.46
C PHE A 139 -6.51 -5.57 -14.12
N ALA A 140 -7.12 -4.40 -13.91
CA ALA A 140 -8.47 -4.09 -14.40
C ALA A 140 -8.48 -3.68 -15.88
N ARG A 141 -7.44 -2.99 -16.36
CA ARG A 141 -7.43 -2.40 -17.70
C ARG A 141 -6.35 -2.98 -18.60
N TYR A 142 -5.06 -2.91 -18.19
CA TYR A 142 -3.95 -3.33 -19.04
C TYR A 142 -3.98 -4.82 -19.42
N LEU A 143 -4.16 -5.73 -18.46
CA LEU A 143 -4.11 -7.17 -18.73
C LEU A 143 -5.24 -7.66 -19.65
N PRO A 144 -6.52 -7.29 -19.48
CA PRO A 144 -7.57 -7.63 -20.42
C PRO A 144 -7.34 -7.00 -21.79
N GLN A 145 -6.94 -5.72 -21.83
CA GLN A 145 -6.76 -4.97 -23.07
C GLN A 145 -5.61 -5.51 -23.92
N MET A 146 -4.54 -6.00 -23.30
CA MET A 146 -3.42 -6.63 -24.02
C MET A 146 -3.86 -7.81 -24.90
N ARG A 147 -4.84 -8.59 -24.45
CA ARG A 147 -5.40 -9.70 -25.25
C ARG A 147 -6.35 -9.20 -26.31
N LEU A 148 -7.18 -8.21 -26.00
CA LEU A 148 -8.13 -7.65 -26.94
C LEU A 148 -7.44 -6.88 -28.07
N ALA A 149 -6.34 -6.19 -27.76
CA ALA A 149 -5.54 -5.46 -28.76
C ALA A 149 -4.92 -6.38 -29.82
N SER A 150 -4.77 -7.68 -29.56
CA SER A 150 -4.36 -8.65 -30.57
C SER A 150 -5.56 -9.33 -31.26
N MET A 151 -6.63 -9.64 -30.54
CA MET A 151 -7.76 -10.43 -31.06
C MET A 151 -8.75 -9.57 -31.88
N ALA A 152 -9.09 -8.37 -31.41
CA ALA A 152 -10.11 -7.55 -32.05
C ALA A 152 -9.71 -7.06 -33.45
N PRO A 153 -8.48 -6.57 -33.71
CA PRO A 153 -8.05 -6.22 -35.05
C PRO A 153 -8.08 -7.43 -36.03
N ILE A 154 -7.63 -8.60 -35.57
CA ILE A 154 -7.66 -9.81 -36.40
C ILE A 154 -9.09 -10.15 -36.78
N LEU A 155 -10.03 -10.09 -35.81
CA LEU A 155 -11.44 -10.39 -36.07
C LEU A 155 -12.06 -9.41 -37.07
N ILE A 156 -11.75 -8.12 -36.98
CA ILE A 156 -12.21 -7.11 -37.92
C ILE A 156 -11.60 -7.32 -39.29
N CYS A 157 -10.32 -7.64 -39.41
CA CYS A 157 -9.71 -8.00 -40.69
C CYS A 157 -10.39 -9.22 -41.34
N ILE A 158 -10.65 -10.26 -40.55
CA ILE A 158 -11.37 -11.47 -41.05
C ILE A 158 -12.78 -11.08 -41.54
N ALA A 159 -13.45 -10.12 -40.92
CA ALA A 159 -14.77 -9.68 -41.36
C ALA A 159 -14.73 -8.83 -42.64
N ILE A 160 -13.68 -8.02 -42.86
CA ILE A 160 -13.54 -7.17 -44.06
C ILE A 160 -13.01 -7.98 -45.24
N PHE A 161 -12.11 -8.94 -45.01
CA PHE A 161 -11.39 -9.67 -46.02
C PHE A 161 -12.30 -10.31 -47.12
N PRO A 162 -13.45 -10.96 -46.82
CA PRO A 162 -14.35 -11.55 -47.82
C PRO A 162 -14.96 -10.54 -48.78
N PHE A 163 -15.08 -9.26 -48.37
CA PHE A 163 -15.68 -8.21 -49.19
C PHE A 163 -14.64 -7.43 -49.99
N ASN A 164 -13.46 -7.18 -49.35
CA ASN A 164 -12.36 -6.47 -50.00
C ASN A 164 -11.02 -6.80 -49.31
N TRP A 165 -10.19 -7.60 -50.02
CA TRP A 165 -8.89 -8.02 -49.49
C TRP A 165 -7.88 -6.85 -49.41
N ALA A 166 -7.96 -5.87 -50.33
CA ALA A 166 -7.03 -4.73 -50.32
C ALA A 166 -7.25 -3.83 -49.11
N ALA A 167 -8.49 -3.52 -48.73
CA ALA A 167 -8.81 -2.75 -47.53
C ALA A 167 -8.33 -3.48 -46.27
N ALA A 168 -8.54 -4.79 -46.16
CA ALA A 168 -8.04 -5.59 -45.05
C ALA A 168 -6.50 -5.58 -44.98
N THR A 169 -5.82 -5.66 -46.11
CA THR A 169 -4.35 -5.61 -46.20
C THR A 169 -3.80 -4.24 -45.79
N ILE A 170 -4.44 -3.14 -46.24
CA ILE A 170 -4.06 -1.77 -45.83
C ILE A 170 -4.12 -1.62 -44.29
N LEU A 171 -5.22 -2.07 -43.68
CA LEU A 171 -5.36 -2.02 -42.21
C LEU A 171 -4.30 -2.90 -41.50
N LEU A 172 -4.05 -4.09 -42.03
CA LEU A 172 -3.08 -5.02 -41.47
C LEU A 172 -1.64 -4.50 -41.56
N CYS A 173 -1.25 -3.83 -42.67
CA CYS A 173 0.07 -3.26 -42.87
C CYS A 173 0.30 -1.99 -42.02
N THR A 174 -0.76 -1.24 -41.76
CA THR A 174 -0.65 0.00 -40.96
C THR A 174 -0.70 -0.25 -39.44
N ALA A 175 -1.30 -1.34 -38.99
CA ALA A 175 -1.41 -1.66 -37.56
C ALA A 175 -0.08 -1.77 -36.82
N PRO A 176 0.99 -2.41 -37.33
CA PRO A 176 2.26 -2.54 -36.64
C PRO A 176 2.99 -1.20 -36.41
N LEU A 177 2.69 -0.17 -37.22
CA LEU A 177 3.28 1.16 -37.04
C LEU A 177 2.97 1.74 -35.65
N ILE A 178 1.75 1.54 -35.17
CA ILE A 178 1.30 2.06 -33.87
C ILE A 178 2.17 1.51 -32.71
N PRO A 179 2.27 0.19 -32.47
CA PRO A 179 3.10 -0.32 -31.39
C PRO A 179 4.60 -0.01 -31.55
N ILE A 180 5.12 0.04 -32.79
CA ILE A 180 6.51 0.41 -33.04
C ILE A 180 6.81 1.83 -32.55
N PHE A 181 5.99 2.80 -32.98
CA PHE A 181 6.15 4.19 -32.52
C PHE A 181 5.85 4.37 -31.03
N MET A 182 4.91 3.62 -30.48
CA MET A 182 4.67 3.61 -29.04
C MET A 182 5.88 3.15 -28.23
N ILE A 183 6.56 2.11 -28.68
CA ILE A 183 7.80 1.63 -28.04
C ILE A 183 8.87 2.72 -28.13
N LEU A 184 9.02 3.35 -29.29
CA LEU A 184 10.01 4.40 -29.53
C LEU A 184 9.80 5.61 -28.60
N VAL A 185 8.57 6.11 -28.50
CA VAL A 185 8.21 7.22 -27.63
C VAL A 185 8.28 6.81 -26.15
N GLY A 186 7.89 5.56 -25.85
CA GLY A 186 7.88 5.03 -24.47
C GLY A 186 9.26 4.77 -23.86
N MET A 187 10.31 4.58 -24.67
CA MET A 187 11.65 4.26 -24.15
C MET A 187 12.25 5.35 -23.23
N GLY A 188 11.92 6.62 -23.43
CA GLY A 188 12.34 7.72 -22.57
C GLY A 188 11.37 8.08 -21.43
N ALA A 189 10.12 7.63 -21.51
CA ALA A 189 9.05 8.04 -20.59
C ALA A 189 9.29 7.57 -19.15
N ALA A 190 9.88 6.40 -18.96
CA ALA A 190 10.15 5.84 -17.63
C ALA A 190 11.15 6.71 -16.83
N ASP A 191 12.21 7.19 -17.48
CA ASP A 191 13.22 8.05 -16.83
C ASP A 191 12.65 9.44 -16.52
N ILE A 192 11.83 9.99 -17.41
CA ILE A 192 11.14 11.28 -17.21
C ILE A 192 10.17 11.19 -16.03
N ASN A 193 9.32 10.17 -15.97
CA ASN A 193 8.42 9.93 -14.84
C ASN A 193 9.18 9.79 -13.51
N ARG A 194 10.31 9.11 -13.53
CA ARG A 194 11.12 8.93 -12.33
C ARG A 194 11.70 10.24 -11.82
N ARG A 195 12.20 11.11 -12.72
CA ARG A 195 12.70 12.45 -12.35
C ARG A 195 11.57 13.31 -11.80
N HIS A 196 10.39 13.25 -12.39
CA HIS A 196 9.20 13.92 -11.91
C HIS A 196 8.83 13.45 -10.48
N PHE A 197 8.82 12.14 -10.22
CA PHE A 197 8.52 11.59 -8.90
C PHE A 197 9.52 12.03 -7.83
N LYS A 198 10.83 12.10 -8.18
CA LYS A 198 11.85 12.62 -7.28
C LYS A 198 11.64 14.10 -6.95
N ALA A 199 11.28 14.89 -7.95
CA ALA A 199 11.00 16.32 -7.74
C ALA A 199 9.76 16.53 -6.87
N LEU A 200 8.70 15.72 -7.05
CA LEU A 200 7.52 15.75 -6.20
C LEU A 200 7.85 15.39 -4.74
N SER A 201 8.57 14.29 -4.53
CA SER A 201 8.97 13.84 -3.19
C SER A 201 9.84 14.87 -2.48
N TYR A 202 10.77 15.50 -3.21
CA TYR A 202 11.61 16.56 -2.68
C TYR A 202 10.78 17.79 -2.29
N LEU A 203 9.90 18.26 -3.17
CA LEU A 203 9.03 19.41 -2.90
C LEU A 203 8.12 19.14 -1.68
N SER A 204 7.48 17.98 -1.64
CA SER A 204 6.58 17.60 -0.54
C SER A 204 7.34 17.49 0.79
N GLY A 205 8.50 16.84 0.80
CA GLY A 205 9.33 16.72 2.00
C GLY A 205 9.82 18.08 2.49
N HIS A 206 10.30 18.93 1.59
CA HIS A 206 10.75 20.29 1.90
C HIS A 206 9.62 21.15 2.45
N PHE A 207 8.44 21.10 1.85
CA PHE A 207 7.28 21.85 2.29
C PHE A 207 6.83 21.46 3.71
N LEU A 208 6.69 20.15 3.96
CA LEU A 208 6.29 19.64 5.27
C LEU A 208 7.31 19.99 6.38
N ASP A 209 8.60 19.91 6.05
CA ASP A 209 9.67 20.27 6.99
C ASP A 209 9.60 21.75 7.37
N ARG A 210 9.40 22.64 6.38
CA ARG A 210 9.23 24.08 6.64
C ARG A 210 7.95 24.40 7.41
N LEU A 211 6.87 23.66 7.15
CA LEU A 211 5.62 23.82 7.88
C LEU A 211 5.79 23.45 9.37
N LYS A 212 6.48 22.32 9.65
CA LYS A 212 6.81 21.94 11.02
C LYS A 212 7.73 22.93 11.71
N GLY A 213 8.69 23.52 10.98
CA GLY A 213 9.63 24.52 11.47
C GLY A 213 9.14 25.96 11.42
N LEU A 214 7.86 26.22 11.15
CA LEU A 214 7.34 27.57 10.88
C LEU A 214 7.61 28.56 12.01
N ASN A 215 7.48 28.14 13.27
CA ASN A 215 7.77 28.98 14.42
C ASN A 215 9.24 29.38 14.49
N THR A 216 10.14 28.46 14.18
CA THR A 216 11.58 28.72 14.12
C THR A 216 11.91 29.67 12.97
N ILE A 217 11.34 29.43 11.78
CA ILE A 217 11.54 30.29 10.60
C ILE A 217 11.10 31.74 10.89
N ARG A 218 9.96 31.90 11.57
CA ARG A 218 9.46 33.22 11.98
C ARG A 218 10.35 33.87 13.01
N LEU A 219 10.74 33.13 14.05
CA LEU A 219 11.59 33.63 15.12
C LEU A 219 12.94 34.14 14.60
N PHE A 220 13.54 33.44 13.64
CA PHE A 220 14.82 33.81 13.05
C PHE A 220 14.69 34.69 11.79
N ASN A 221 13.48 35.17 11.47
CA ASN A 221 13.20 36.08 10.34
C ASN A 221 13.69 35.56 8.98
N GLN A 222 13.62 34.22 8.76
CA GLN A 222 14.07 33.57 7.53
C GLN A 222 12.93 33.29 6.51
N GLY A 223 11.77 33.93 6.67
CA GLY A 223 10.58 33.66 5.87
C GLY A 223 10.81 33.83 4.37
N GLU A 224 11.39 34.96 3.95
CA GLU A 224 11.64 35.26 2.54
C GLU A 224 12.59 34.26 1.87
N LYS A 225 13.69 33.90 2.56
CA LYS A 225 14.65 32.92 2.06
C LYS A 225 13.99 31.55 1.87
N GLN A 226 13.18 31.09 2.83
CA GLN A 226 12.49 29.81 2.75
C GLN A 226 11.41 29.81 1.67
N THR A 227 10.70 30.92 1.47
CA THR A 227 9.74 31.07 0.36
C THR A 227 10.43 30.94 -0.99
N ASN A 228 11.60 31.59 -1.16
CA ASN A 228 12.38 31.49 -2.39
C ASN A 228 12.90 30.06 -2.66
N GLU A 229 13.28 29.31 -1.63
CA GLU A 229 13.70 27.90 -1.77
C GLU A 229 12.53 27.02 -2.20
N ILE A 230 11.34 27.17 -1.60
CA ILE A 230 10.12 26.46 -2.00
C ILE A 230 9.73 26.83 -3.43
N ALA A 231 9.80 28.10 -3.81
CA ALA A 231 9.50 28.56 -5.16
C ALA A 231 10.40 27.91 -6.22
N ARG A 232 11.72 27.79 -5.93
CA ARG A 232 12.66 27.07 -6.82
C ARG A 232 12.32 25.58 -6.94
N ALA A 233 12.02 24.90 -5.81
CA ALA A 233 11.62 23.49 -5.82
C ALA A 233 10.31 23.27 -6.59
N SER A 234 9.35 24.20 -6.46
CA SER A 234 8.08 24.19 -7.20
C SER A 234 8.30 24.37 -8.69
N GLU A 235 9.22 25.28 -9.08
CA GLU A 235 9.55 25.51 -10.49
C GLU A 235 10.26 24.29 -11.13
N ASP A 236 11.18 23.63 -10.41
CA ASP A 236 11.78 22.37 -10.90
C ASP A 236 10.71 21.28 -11.07
N PHE A 237 9.80 21.14 -10.11
CA PHE A 237 8.66 20.22 -10.22
C PHE A 237 7.78 20.56 -11.44
N ARG A 238 7.47 21.83 -11.67
CA ARG A 238 6.69 22.29 -12.84
C ARG A 238 7.38 21.89 -14.15
N ILE A 239 8.68 22.12 -14.27
CA ILE A 239 9.47 21.76 -15.46
C ILE A 239 9.43 20.24 -15.70
N LYS A 240 9.62 19.42 -14.65
CA LYS A 240 9.54 17.95 -14.77
C LYS A 240 8.14 17.48 -15.14
N THR A 241 7.10 18.10 -14.58
CA THR A 241 5.70 17.82 -14.92
C THR A 241 5.44 18.11 -16.40
N MET A 242 5.91 19.26 -16.90
CA MET A 242 5.76 19.60 -18.32
C MET A 242 6.49 18.62 -19.25
N GLN A 243 7.63 18.05 -18.83
CA GLN A 243 8.32 16.99 -19.59
C GLN A 243 7.48 15.72 -19.67
N VAL A 244 6.83 15.30 -18.58
CA VAL A 244 5.91 14.16 -18.57
C VAL A 244 4.73 14.40 -19.50
N LEU A 245 4.10 15.58 -19.39
CA LEU A 245 2.97 15.96 -20.24
C LEU A 245 3.34 16.00 -21.73
N LYS A 246 4.51 16.54 -22.08
CA LYS A 246 5.01 16.56 -23.47
C LYS A 246 5.09 15.14 -24.04
N VAL A 247 5.62 14.18 -23.29
CA VAL A 247 5.71 12.77 -23.75
C VAL A 247 4.32 12.15 -23.87
N ALA A 248 3.41 12.42 -22.91
CA ALA A 248 2.04 11.91 -22.96
C ALA A 248 1.28 12.46 -24.19
N PHE A 249 1.35 13.78 -24.44
CA PHE A 249 0.73 14.38 -25.61
C PHE A 249 1.36 13.89 -26.93
N LEU A 250 2.68 13.75 -26.97
CA LEU A 250 3.36 13.21 -28.17
C LEU A 250 2.89 11.78 -28.46
N SER A 251 2.77 10.94 -27.43
CA SER A 251 2.26 9.57 -27.59
C SER A 251 0.85 9.56 -28.17
N SER A 252 -0.05 10.39 -27.64
CA SER A 252 -1.43 10.51 -28.14
C SER A 252 -1.49 11.07 -29.55
N ALA A 253 -0.70 12.11 -29.87
CA ALA A 253 -0.64 12.71 -31.19
C ALA A 253 -0.14 11.73 -32.25
N VAL A 254 0.89 10.92 -31.94
CA VAL A 254 1.42 9.88 -32.84
C VAL A 254 0.38 8.81 -33.10
N LEU A 255 -0.34 8.36 -32.06
CA LEU A 255 -1.42 7.38 -32.21
C LEU A 255 -2.53 7.89 -33.12
N GLU A 256 -2.98 9.13 -32.90
CA GLU A 256 -4.06 9.75 -33.67
C GLU A 256 -3.62 9.97 -35.12
N PHE A 257 -2.38 10.43 -35.34
CA PHE A 257 -1.82 10.66 -36.66
C PHE A 257 -1.80 9.37 -37.51
N PHE A 258 -1.25 8.27 -37.00
CA PHE A 258 -1.19 7.03 -37.75
C PHE A 258 -2.56 6.40 -37.97
N THR A 259 -3.46 6.53 -37.01
CA THR A 259 -4.85 6.09 -37.15
C THR A 259 -5.54 6.86 -38.27
N SER A 260 -5.44 8.19 -38.26
CA SER A 260 -6.08 9.06 -39.23
C SER A 260 -5.54 8.85 -40.63
N ILE A 261 -4.21 8.70 -40.79
CA ILE A 261 -3.61 8.35 -42.08
C ILE A 261 -4.13 7.00 -42.59
N SER A 262 -4.20 6.00 -41.73
CA SER A 262 -4.67 4.66 -42.13
C SER A 262 -6.13 4.71 -42.62
N ILE A 263 -6.99 5.43 -41.91
CA ILE A 263 -8.39 5.64 -42.33
C ILE A 263 -8.45 6.41 -43.65
N ALA A 264 -7.63 7.45 -43.81
CA ALA A 264 -7.56 8.24 -45.03
C ALA A 264 -7.10 7.41 -46.23
N ILE A 265 -6.10 6.54 -46.07
CA ILE A 265 -5.66 5.62 -47.13
C ILE A 265 -6.79 4.69 -47.55
N VAL A 266 -7.55 4.10 -46.61
CA VAL A 266 -8.72 3.28 -46.90
C VAL A 266 -9.80 4.08 -47.63
N ALA A 267 -10.07 5.32 -47.20
CA ALA A 267 -11.05 6.21 -47.85
C ALA A 267 -10.65 6.57 -49.29
N VAL A 268 -9.38 6.95 -49.49
CA VAL A 268 -8.82 7.24 -50.82
C VAL A 268 -8.86 6.03 -51.72
N TYR A 269 -8.48 4.86 -51.22
CA TYR A 269 -8.56 3.59 -51.97
C TYR A 269 -9.99 3.34 -52.47
N PHE A 270 -11.01 3.44 -51.62
CA PHE A 270 -12.39 3.26 -52.02
C PHE A 270 -12.87 4.38 -52.96
N GLY A 271 -12.48 5.64 -52.75
CA GLY A 271 -12.80 6.76 -53.63
C GLY A 271 -12.32 6.50 -55.06
N PHE A 272 -11.05 6.17 -55.25
CA PHE A 272 -10.49 5.84 -56.57
C PHE A 272 -11.05 4.54 -57.16
N SER A 273 -11.34 3.54 -56.33
CA SER A 273 -12.00 2.33 -56.79
C SER A 273 -13.42 2.57 -57.34
N TYR A 274 -14.18 3.53 -56.71
CA TYR A 274 -15.49 3.94 -57.23
C TYR A 274 -15.42 4.75 -58.49
N LEU A 275 -14.35 5.52 -58.70
CA LEU A 275 -14.11 6.24 -59.96
C LEU A 275 -13.65 5.32 -61.09
N GLY A 276 -13.41 4.04 -60.82
CA GLY A 276 -12.94 3.07 -61.79
C GLY A 276 -11.43 3.09 -62.06
N GLU A 277 -10.67 3.90 -61.29
CA GLU A 277 -9.22 4.03 -61.46
C GLU A 277 -8.47 2.83 -60.83
N PHE A 278 -9.02 2.22 -59.76
CA PHE A 278 -8.45 1.03 -59.14
C PHE A 278 -9.34 -0.18 -59.35
N ASN A 279 -8.80 -1.19 -60.08
CA ASN A 279 -9.50 -2.42 -60.42
C ASN A 279 -8.99 -3.63 -59.63
N PHE A 280 -8.56 -3.44 -58.37
CA PHE A 280 -8.06 -4.50 -57.50
C PHE A 280 -8.74 -4.45 -56.13
N GLY A 281 -8.72 -5.59 -55.43
CA GLY A 281 -9.23 -5.67 -54.06
C GLY A 281 -10.62 -6.27 -53.92
N ALA A 282 -11.48 -6.19 -54.94
CA ALA A 282 -12.77 -6.86 -55.00
C ALA A 282 -12.66 -8.20 -55.74
N TYR A 283 -13.30 -9.26 -55.24
CA TYR A 283 -13.26 -10.59 -55.86
C TYR A 283 -14.09 -10.67 -57.15
N ASN A 284 -15.13 -9.83 -57.27
CA ASN A 284 -16.05 -9.84 -58.45
C ASN A 284 -15.82 -8.64 -59.39
N GLY A 285 -14.65 -8.02 -59.37
CA GLY A 285 -14.27 -6.93 -60.28
C GLY A 285 -14.89 -5.57 -60.00
N THR A 286 -15.96 -5.47 -59.24
CA THR A 286 -16.60 -4.18 -58.86
C THR A 286 -16.66 -4.04 -57.35
N VAL A 287 -16.27 -2.85 -56.85
CA VAL A 287 -16.35 -2.52 -55.43
C VAL A 287 -17.77 -2.08 -55.10
N THR A 288 -18.42 -2.75 -54.16
CA THR A 288 -19.77 -2.39 -53.72
C THR A 288 -19.73 -1.25 -52.70
N LEU A 289 -20.77 -0.41 -52.69
CA LEU A 289 -20.89 0.68 -51.68
C LEU A 289 -20.90 0.10 -50.26
N PHE A 290 -21.53 -1.08 -50.09
CA PHE A 290 -21.48 -1.84 -48.84
C PHE A 290 -20.06 -2.10 -48.37
N ALA A 291 -19.17 -2.61 -49.21
CA ALA A 291 -17.80 -2.94 -48.83
C ALA A 291 -17.03 -1.69 -48.40
N GLY A 292 -17.24 -0.56 -49.11
CA GLY A 292 -16.61 0.73 -48.74
C GLY A 292 -17.06 1.24 -47.40
N PHE A 293 -18.36 1.37 -47.16
CA PHE A 293 -18.88 1.86 -45.86
C PHE A 293 -18.57 0.89 -44.73
N PHE A 294 -18.67 -0.41 -44.97
CA PHE A 294 -18.34 -1.45 -43.99
C PHE A 294 -16.90 -1.31 -43.49
N ALA A 295 -15.95 -1.20 -44.42
CA ALA A 295 -14.55 -1.03 -44.08
C ALA A 295 -14.25 0.31 -43.43
N LEU A 296 -14.86 1.43 -43.88
CA LEU A 296 -14.67 2.76 -43.35
C LEU A 296 -15.24 2.91 -41.91
N ILE A 297 -16.40 2.31 -41.64
CA ILE A 297 -17.00 2.31 -40.29
C ILE A 297 -16.17 1.44 -39.33
N LEU A 298 -15.59 0.34 -39.79
CA LEU A 298 -14.78 -0.56 -39.00
C LEU A 298 -13.33 -0.06 -38.78
N ALA A 299 -12.81 0.80 -39.67
CA ALA A 299 -11.42 1.26 -39.56
C ALA A 299 -11.10 1.98 -38.25
N PRO A 300 -11.90 2.92 -37.71
CA PRO A 300 -11.69 3.49 -36.38
C PRO A 300 -11.72 2.43 -35.26
N GLU A 301 -12.67 1.50 -35.32
CA GLU A 301 -12.86 0.42 -34.34
C GLU A 301 -11.71 -0.61 -34.37
N TYR A 302 -11.07 -0.78 -35.53
CA TYR A 302 -9.88 -1.60 -35.73
C TYR A 302 -8.69 -1.09 -34.90
N PHE A 303 -8.49 0.23 -34.85
CA PHE A 303 -7.38 0.87 -34.14
C PHE A 303 -7.70 1.14 -32.66
N GLN A 304 -8.97 1.16 -32.26
CA GLN A 304 -9.37 1.51 -30.89
C GLN A 304 -8.72 0.61 -29.83
N PRO A 305 -8.68 -0.73 -29.94
CA PRO A 305 -8.02 -1.60 -28.97
C PRO A 305 -6.51 -1.34 -28.83
N LEU A 306 -5.85 -0.92 -29.90
CA LEU A 306 -4.42 -0.57 -29.91
C LEU A 306 -4.19 0.78 -29.22
N ARG A 307 -5.07 1.77 -29.45
CA ARG A 307 -5.04 3.06 -28.74
C ARG A 307 -5.23 2.88 -27.25
N ASP A 308 -6.23 2.10 -26.85
CA ASP A 308 -6.51 1.81 -25.43
C ASP A 308 -5.31 1.13 -24.77
N LEU A 309 -4.68 0.15 -25.45
CA LEU A 309 -3.48 -0.49 -24.95
C LEU A 309 -2.34 0.52 -24.74
N GLY A 310 -2.22 1.49 -25.64
CA GLY A 310 -1.28 2.59 -25.53
C GLY A 310 -1.49 3.44 -24.31
N THR A 311 -2.72 3.83 -24.08
CA THR A 311 -3.11 4.62 -22.89
C THR A 311 -2.79 3.85 -21.60
N TYR A 312 -3.09 2.55 -21.56
CA TYR A 312 -2.84 1.71 -20.38
C TYR A 312 -1.38 1.24 -20.22
N TYR A 313 -0.50 1.55 -21.17
CA TYR A 313 0.92 1.20 -21.04
C TYR A 313 1.59 1.88 -19.84
N HIS A 314 1.17 3.09 -19.50
CA HIS A 314 1.64 3.80 -18.33
C HIS A 314 1.25 3.08 -17.02
N ALA A 315 0.06 2.50 -16.96
CA ALA A 315 -0.40 1.69 -15.82
C ALA A 315 0.50 0.47 -15.57
N LYS A 316 1.05 -0.14 -16.63
CA LYS A 316 2.05 -1.21 -16.50
C LYS A 316 3.33 -0.71 -15.84
N ALA A 317 3.84 0.45 -16.25
CA ALA A 317 5.07 1.01 -15.70
C ALA A 317 4.91 1.38 -14.21
N GLU A 318 3.79 2.01 -13.85
CA GLU A 318 3.44 2.35 -12.46
C GLU A 318 3.27 1.10 -11.60
N ALA A 319 2.59 0.08 -12.11
CA ALA A 319 2.40 -1.18 -11.40
C ALA A 319 3.73 -1.93 -11.16
N ILE A 320 4.69 -1.88 -12.08
CA ILE A 320 6.02 -2.47 -11.89
C ILE A 320 6.78 -1.72 -10.79
N ALA A 321 6.73 -0.39 -10.78
CA ALA A 321 7.37 0.41 -9.75
C ALA A 321 6.75 0.17 -8.36
N ALA A 322 5.42 0.10 -8.28
CA ALA A 322 4.72 -0.24 -7.05
C ALA A 322 5.02 -1.68 -6.58
N ALA A 323 5.04 -2.62 -7.51
CA ALA A 323 5.35 -4.02 -7.23
C ALA A 323 6.77 -4.21 -6.68
N ASP A 324 7.74 -3.41 -7.10
CA ASP A 324 9.11 -3.48 -6.60
C ASP A 324 9.17 -3.17 -5.10
N ASN A 325 8.51 -2.10 -4.66
CA ASN A 325 8.45 -1.73 -3.25
C ASN A 325 7.63 -2.75 -2.43
N ILE A 326 6.48 -3.18 -2.96
CA ILE A 326 5.60 -4.15 -2.30
C ILE A 326 6.29 -5.51 -2.15
N GLU A 327 6.88 -6.03 -3.22
CA GLU A 327 7.53 -7.33 -3.24
C GLU A 327 8.79 -7.32 -2.37
N THR A 328 9.59 -6.25 -2.41
CA THR A 328 10.76 -6.08 -1.54
C THR A 328 10.35 -6.17 -0.08
N PHE A 329 9.27 -5.49 0.31
CA PHE A 329 8.75 -5.55 1.67
C PHE A 329 8.23 -6.96 2.03
N LEU A 330 7.45 -7.59 1.15
CA LEU A 330 6.88 -8.92 1.40
C LEU A 330 7.94 -10.04 1.45
N THR A 331 9.10 -9.84 0.82
CA THR A 331 10.21 -10.80 0.82
C THR A 331 11.24 -10.55 1.92
N GLN A 332 11.16 -9.40 2.60
CA GLN A 332 12.00 -9.16 3.77
C GLN A 332 11.65 -10.18 4.87
N LYS A 333 12.66 -10.90 5.32
CA LYS A 333 12.52 -11.78 6.47
C LYS A 333 12.31 -10.94 7.72
N SER A 334 11.32 -11.31 8.53
CA SER A 334 11.16 -10.71 9.86
C SER A 334 12.43 -10.95 10.68
N PRO A 335 12.92 -9.98 11.44
CA PRO A 335 14.04 -10.18 12.36
C PRO A 335 13.82 -11.32 13.35
N GLN A 336 12.56 -11.62 13.69
CA GLN A 336 12.17 -12.76 14.53
C GLN A 336 12.36 -14.14 13.84
N GLN A 337 12.57 -14.18 12.51
CA GLN A 337 12.79 -15.42 11.75
C GLN A 337 14.28 -15.78 11.57
N HIS A 338 15.22 -15.05 12.18
CA HIS A 338 16.64 -15.41 12.13
C HIS A 338 17.03 -16.55 13.08
N THR A 339 16.13 -17.01 13.90
CA THR A 339 16.27 -18.29 14.60
C THR A 339 15.56 -19.37 13.79
N ASP A 340 16.28 -20.43 13.42
CA ASP A 340 15.77 -21.55 12.62
C ASP A 340 14.40 -22.02 13.12
N ILE A 341 13.36 -21.80 12.27
CA ILE A 341 11.98 -22.17 12.56
C ILE A 341 11.84 -23.69 12.37
N THR A 342 12.34 -24.43 13.33
CA THR A 342 11.93 -25.83 13.55
C THR A 342 11.33 -26.03 14.94
N SER A 343 11.14 -24.94 15.71
CA SER A 343 10.60 -24.99 17.07
C SER A 343 9.08 -24.80 17.05
N THR A 344 8.39 -25.81 17.55
CA THR A 344 7.00 -25.72 18.00
C THR A 344 6.87 -24.56 18.98
N ASN A 345 6.19 -23.46 18.58
CA ASN A 345 5.89 -22.35 19.47
C ASN A 345 5.07 -22.88 20.65
N THR A 346 5.70 -22.97 21.81
CA THR A 346 5.06 -23.46 23.02
C THR A 346 4.24 -22.34 23.66
N PRO A 347 2.94 -22.51 23.85
CA PRO A 347 2.14 -21.51 24.57
C PRO A 347 2.68 -21.31 25.99
N PHE A 348 2.91 -20.06 26.38
CA PHE A 348 3.37 -19.71 27.72
C PHE A 348 2.19 -19.34 28.62
N ASN A 349 1.72 -20.31 29.42
CA ASN A 349 0.60 -20.13 30.35
C ASN A 349 0.99 -20.34 31.81
N GLN A 350 2.29 -20.38 32.09
CA GLN A 350 2.82 -20.62 33.43
C GLN A 350 3.08 -19.29 34.16
N ALA A 351 3.18 -19.35 35.49
CA ALA A 351 3.66 -18.21 36.28
C ALA A 351 5.15 -17.94 35.95
N ILE A 352 5.52 -16.66 35.79
CA ILE A 352 6.90 -16.25 35.59
C ILE A 352 7.67 -16.47 36.90
N GLN A 353 8.58 -17.43 36.93
CA GLN A 353 9.43 -17.73 38.06
C GLN A 353 10.86 -17.24 37.88
N THR A 354 11.42 -17.43 36.67
CA THR A 354 12.79 -16.99 36.37
C THR A 354 12.88 -16.35 35.00
N ILE A 355 13.73 -15.31 34.89
CA ILE A 355 14.16 -14.69 33.62
C ILE A 355 15.68 -14.70 33.63
N GLU A 356 16.29 -15.48 32.73
CA GLU A 356 17.73 -15.68 32.67
C GLU A 356 18.28 -15.28 31.32
N ALA A 357 19.35 -14.51 31.31
CA ALA A 357 20.08 -14.16 30.11
C ALA A 357 21.54 -14.56 30.22
N ASN A 358 22.10 -15.12 29.16
CA ASN A 358 23.51 -15.49 29.08
C ASN A 358 24.09 -14.99 27.75
N ASN A 359 25.08 -14.09 27.84
CA ASN A 359 25.71 -13.42 26.70
C ASN A 359 24.68 -12.79 25.73
N LEU A 360 23.63 -12.19 26.28
CA LEU A 360 22.56 -11.55 25.53
C LEU A 360 23.08 -10.28 24.85
N ILE A 361 23.01 -10.22 23.54
CA ILE A 361 23.31 -9.03 22.74
C ILE A 361 22.03 -8.58 22.06
N VAL A 362 21.58 -7.38 22.37
CA VAL A 362 20.42 -6.77 21.69
C VAL A 362 20.84 -6.29 20.30
N ILE A 363 20.10 -6.71 19.29
CA ILE A 363 20.38 -6.41 17.89
C ILE A 363 19.33 -5.46 17.35
N SER A 364 19.77 -4.45 16.56
CA SER A 364 18.84 -3.60 15.82
C SER A 364 18.20 -4.39 14.68
N ASN A 365 17.06 -3.90 14.16
CA ASN A 365 16.44 -4.49 12.96
C ASN A 365 17.34 -4.43 11.69
N GLU A 366 18.42 -3.63 11.73
CA GLU A 366 19.45 -3.57 10.68
C GLU A 366 20.58 -4.60 10.90
N GLY A 367 20.52 -5.41 11.98
CA GLY A 367 21.55 -6.39 12.31
C GLY A 367 22.76 -5.84 13.08
N LYS A 368 22.71 -4.59 13.57
CA LYS A 368 23.79 -3.99 14.35
C LYS A 368 23.58 -4.23 15.85
N PRO A 369 24.63 -4.52 16.64
CA PRO A 369 24.53 -4.64 18.07
C PRO A 369 24.23 -3.26 18.71
N ILE A 370 23.26 -3.24 19.63
CA ILE A 370 22.86 -2.04 20.40
C ILE A 370 23.48 -2.06 21.79
N VAL A 371 23.36 -3.18 22.49
CA VAL A 371 23.86 -3.35 23.87
C VAL A 371 24.18 -4.80 24.15
N GLY A 372 25.14 -5.07 25.00
CA GLY A 372 25.60 -6.39 25.42
C GLY A 372 27.08 -6.65 25.05
N PRO A 373 27.60 -7.83 25.44
CA PRO A 373 26.87 -8.99 26.00
C PRO A 373 26.44 -8.78 27.46
N LEU A 374 25.19 -9.15 27.76
CA LEU A 374 24.59 -9.06 29.09
C LEU A 374 24.33 -10.46 29.64
N SER A 375 24.65 -10.69 30.92
CA SER A 375 24.29 -11.91 31.63
C SER A 375 23.65 -11.55 32.95
N PHE A 376 22.46 -12.11 33.23
CA PHE A 376 21.70 -11.82 34.44
C PHE A 376 20.69 -12.94 34.73
N SER A 377 20.25 -12.98 36.00
CA SER A 377 19.16 -13.85 36.45
C SER A 377 18.21 -13.08 37.38
N LEU A 378 16.90 -13.19 37.12
CA LEU A 378 15.83 -12.63 37.94
C LEU A 378 14.95 -13.75 38.45
N HIS A 379 14.69 -13.75 39.74
CA HIS A 379 13.82 -14.73 40.41
C HIS A 379 12.59 -14.04 40.98
N ALA A 380 11.42 -14.57 40.69
CA ALA A 380 10.15 -14.00 41.17
C ALA A 380 9.95 -14.29 42.67
N PRO A 381 9.33 -13.37 43.44
CA PRO A 381 8.89 -12.04 43.01
C PRO A 381 10.06 -11.05 42.99
N PHE A 382 10.04 -10.12 41.99
CA PHE A 382 11.07 -9.06 41.93
C PHE A 382 10.52 -7.70 41.54
N LYS A 383 11.09 -6.64 42.08
CA LYS A 383 10.94 -5.25 41.66
C LYS A 383 12.30 -4.72 41.27
N LEU A 384 12.55 -4.59 39.96
CA LEU A 384 13.84 -4.18 39.41
C LEU A 384 13.80 -2.71 38.96
N ALA A 385 14.76 -1.90 39.43
CA ALA A 385 15.07 -0.62 38.81
C ALA A 385 16.23 -0.75 37.84
N LEU A 386 16.05 -0.33 36.59
CA LEU A 386 17.10 -0.25 35.58
C LEU A 386 17.50 1.21 35.37
N ILE A 387 18.72 1.54 35.77
CA ILE A 387 19.27 2.91 35.69
C ILE A 387 20.42 2.96 34.67
N GLY A 388 20.79 4.17 34.24
CA GLY A 388 21.89 4.43 33.32
C GLY A 388 21.66 5.69 32.50
N THR A 389 22.67 6.17 31.78
CA THR A 389 22.55 7.38 30.98
C THR A 389 21.65 7.16 29.75
N SER A 390 21.12 8.26 29.18
CA SER A 390 20.28 8.16 27.98
C SER A 390 21.13 7.62 26.80
N GLY A 391 20.55 6.71 26.01
CA GLY A 391 21.22 6.10 24.86
C GLY A 391 21.98 4.79 25.14
N GLU A 392 22.08 4.33 26.39
CA GLU A 392 22.79 3.09 26.73
C GLU A 392 22.04 1.79 26.39
N GLY A 393 20.84 1.88 25.83
CA GLY A 393 20.10 0.68 25.36
C GLY A 393 19.12 0.09 26.37
N LYS A 394 18.78 0.80 27.48
CA LYS A 394 17.78 0.35 28.47
C LYS A 394 16.43 0.00 27.86
N SER A 395 15.85 0.93 27.10
CA SER A 395 14.57 0.70 26.40
C SER A 395 14.68 -0.40 25.35
N SER A 396 15.86 -0.55 24.71
CA SER A 396 16.09 -1.63 23.74
C SER A 396 16.11 -3.00 24.41
N LEU A 397 16.66 -3.12 25.62
CA LEU A 397 16.59 -4.37 26.40
C LEU A 397 15.12 -4.69 26.76
N MET A 398 14.33 -3.71 27.17
CA MET A 398 12.89 -3.90 27.40
C MET A 398 12.16 -4.33 26.13
N GLN A 399 12.51 -3.79 24.98
CA GLN A 399 11.92 -4.19 23.70
C GLN A 399 12.25 -5.64 23.32
N VAL A 400 13.39 -6.19 23.73
CA VAL A 400 13.67 -7.64 23.61
C VAL A 400 12.72 -8.45 24.48
N LEU A 401 12.52 -8.08 25.75
CA LEU A 401 11.59 -8.75 26.65
C LEU A 401 10.13 -8.66 26.17
N LEU A 402 9.77 -7.56 25.50
CA LEU A 402 8.46 -7.40 24.86
C LEU A 402 8.34 -8.22 23.55
N GLY A 403 9.44 -8.79 23.05
CA GLY A 403 9.48 -9.50 21.78
C GLY A 403 9.46 -8.60 20.55
N PHE A 404 9.87 -7.34 20.68
CA PHE A 404 9.86 -6.35 19.59
C PHE A 404 11.22 -6.19 18.91
N LEU A 405 12.32 -6.56 19.57
CA LEU A 405 13.67 -6.53 19.01
C LEU A 405 14.31 -7.93 19.00
N PRO A 406 15.13 -8.22 17.97
CA PRO A 406 15.91 -9.43 17.92
C PRO A 406 17.11 -9.37 18.88
N TYR A 407 17.63 -10.53 19.25
CA TYR A 407 18.80 -10.69 20.11
C TYR A 407 19.68 -11.85 19.65
N GLN A 408 20.90 -11.89 20.14
CA GLN A 408 21.83 -13.01 20.07
C GLN A 408 22.17 -13.46 21.49
N GLY A 409 22.66 -14.69 21.64
CA GLY A 409 22.89 -15.30 22.96
C GLY A 409 21.67 -16.11 23.41
N SER A 410 21.55 -16.36 24.72
CA SER A 410 20.44 -17.12 25.32
C SER A 410 19.61 -16.19 26.22
N LEU A 411 18.29 -16.25 26.07
CA LEU A 411 17.30 -15.67 26.96
C LEU A 411 16.28 -16.74 27.29
N ARG A 412 16.13 -17.07 28.57
CA ARG A 412 15.24 -18.12 29.04
C ARG A 412 14.21 -17.59 30.01
N ILE A 413 12.99 -18.07 29.85
CA ILE A 413 11.89 -17.83 30.79
C ILE A 413 11.49 -19.18 31.38
N ASN A 414 11.62 -19.31 32.69
CA ASN A 414 11.40 -20.62 33.37
C ASN A 414 12.21 -21.79 32.74
N GLY A 415 13.44 -21.53 32.30
CA GLY A 415 14.29 -22.49 31.62
C GLY A 415 13.97 -22.75 30.14
N ILE A 416 12.87 -22.18 29.59
CA ILE A 416 12.49 -22.30 28.18
C ILE A 416 13.15 -21.16 27.40
N GLU A 417 13.83 -21.47 26.29
CA GLU A 417 14.40 -20.45 25.41
C GLU A 417 13.30 -19.55 24.86
N PHE A 418 13.50 -18.22 24.95
CA PHE A 418 12.50 -17.21 24.59
C PHE A 418 12.04 -17.30 23.13
N ASN A 419 12.93 -17.73 22.22
CA ASN A 419 12.61 -17.95 20.82
C ASN A 419 11.70 -19.18 20.56
N GLN A 420 11.51 -20.06 21.57
CA GLN A 420 10.60 -21.22 21.52
C GLN A 420 9.22 -20.91 22.10
N ILE A 421 9.07 -19.75 22.75
CA ILE A 421 7.82 -19.30 23.35
C ILE A 421 6.94 -18.62 22.29
N ASP A 422 5.64 -18.95 22.29
CA ASP A 422 4.68 -18.20 21.47
C ASP A 422 4.55 -16.77 21.97
N ILE A 423 4.99 -15.83 21.14
CA ILE A 423 5.07 -14.41 21.50
C ILE A 423 3.71 -13.81 21.90
N LYS A 424 2.61 -14.29 21.31
CA LYS A 424 1.26 -13.79 21.62
C LYS A 424 0.85 -14.17 23.04
N THR A 425 1.09 -15.42 23.45
CA THR A 425 0.80 -15.89 24.81
C THR A 425 1.73 -15.25 25.83
N TRP A 426 2.99 -15.01 25.49
CA TRP A 426 3.93 -14.25 26.31
C TRP A 426 3.46 -12.80 26.53
N GLN A 427 3.12 -12.08 25.46
CA GLN A 427 2.65 -10.70 25.53
C GLN A 427 1.33 -10.54 26.31
N GLN A 428 0.50 -11.59 26.41
CA GLN A 428 -0.68 -11.59 27.26
C GLN A 428 -0.32 -11.51 28.74
N GLN A 429 0.85 -12.01 29.14
CA GLN A 429 1.33 -11.98 30.54
C GLN A 429 2.02 -10.67 30.93
N ILE A 430 2.25 -9.75 29.97
CA ILE A 430 3.00 -8.51 30.20
C ILE A 430 2.08 -7.30 30.04
N SER A 431 2.23 -6.33 30.93
CA SER A 431 1.73 -4.96 30.73
C SER A 431 2.89 -4.00 30.57
N TRP A 432 2.72 -3.00 29.69
CA TRP A 432 3.78 -2.05 29.36
C TRP A 432 3.29 -0.61 29.29
N ILE A 433 4.08 0.29 29.85
CA ILE A 433 3.91 1.74 29.74
C ILE A 433 5.22 2.30 29.17
N GLY A 434 5.17 2.82 27.95
CA GLY A 434 6.32 3.46 27.30
C GLY A 434 6.48 4.92 27.70
N GLN A 435 7.64 5.48 27.41
CA GLN A 435 7.99 6.88 27.67
C GLN A 435 6.99 7.88 27.07
N ASN A 436 6.56 7.64 25.83
CA ASN A 436 5.56 8.45 25.13
C ASN A 436 4.28 7.63 24.91
N PRO A 437 3.23 7.84 25.72
CA PRO A 437 2.00 7.08 25.60
C PRO A 437 1.27 7.45 24.31
N TYR A 438 0.95 6.45 23.49
CA TYR A 438 0.13 6.63 22.30
C TYR A 438 -1.32 6.32 22.60
N LEU A 439 -2.20 7.26 22.26
CA LEU A 439 -3.64 7.07 22.30
C LEU A 439 -4.17 6.84 20.89
N ILE A 440 -4.89 5.75 20.69
CA ILE A 440 -5.55 5.47 19.41
C ILE A 440 -6.75 6.40 19.22
N ASN A 441 -7.10 6.67 17.96
CA ASN A 441 -8.31 7.41 17.63
C ASN A 441 -9.54 6.66 18.14
N GLY A 442 -10.26 7.27 19.06
CA GLY A 442 -11.40 6.70 19.76
C GLY A 442 -11.72 7.49 21.02
N SER A 443 -12.60 7.00 21.87
CA SER A 443 -12.89 7.64 23.16
C SER A 443 -11.82 7.33 24.21
N VAL A 444 -11.81 8.09 25.32
CA VAL A 444 -11.01 7.75 26.51
C VAL A 444 -11.36 6.36 27.01
N ARG A 445 -12.65 6.00 27.03
CA ARG A 445 -13.15 4.67 27.37
C ARG A 445 -12.51 3.59 26.50
N ASP A 446 -12.55 3.74 25.17
CA ASP A 446 -12.00 2.76 24.23
C ASP A 446 -10.51 2.56 24.47
N ASN A 447 -9.78 3.65 24.74
CA ASN A 447 -8.36 3.61 25.04
C ASN A 447 -8.03 2.85 26.34
N ILE A 448 -8.84 2.97 27.40
CA ILE A 448 -8.65 2.23 28.64
C ILE A 448 -9.02 0.75 28.43
N LEU A 449 -10.14 0.47 27.75
CA LEU A 449 -10.63 -0.86 27.49
C LEU A 449 -9.72 -1.70 26.57
N LEU A 450 -8.73 -1.12 25.90
CA LEU A 450 -7.67 -1.89 25.23
C LEU A 450 -6.95 -2.86 26.17
N GLY A 451 -6.87 -2.55 27.46
CA GLY A 451 -6.31 -3.45 28.46
C GLY A 451 -7.16 -4.71 28.67
N LYS A 452 -8.48 -4.55 28.68
CA LYS A 452 -9.46 -5.64 28.84
C LYS A 452 -10.79 -5.21 28.25
N GLN A 453 -11.13 -5.73 27.06
CA GLN A 453 -12.35 -5.33 26.32
C GLN A 453 -13.64 -5.61 27.10
N ASN A 454 -13.71 -6.72 27.84
CA ASN A 454 -14.89 -7.16 28.60
C ASN A 454 -14.79 -6.74 30.08
N ALA A 455 -14.14 -5.61 30.39
CA ALA A 455 -14.05 -5.12 31.76
C ALA A 455 -15.42 -4.66 32.26
N THR A 456 -15.73 -4.99 33.51
CA THR A 456 -16.94 -4.52 34.17
C THR A 456 -16.87 -3.02 34.46
N GLN A 457 -18.03 -2.38 34.62
CA GLN A 457 -18.08 -0.96 34.97
C GLN A 457 -17.35 -0.67 36.31
N GLN A 458 -17.37 -1.63 37.24
CA GLN A 458 -16.69 -1.51 38.51
C GLN A 458 -15.18 -1.57 38.38
N GLU A 459 -14.64 -2.48 37.54
CA GLU A 459 -13.20 -2.55 37.23
C GLU A 459 -12.74 -1.25 36.56
N LEU A 460 -13.51 -0.75 35.58
CA LEU A 460 -13.21 0.49 34.88
C LEU A 460 -13.15 1.69 35.84
N GLN A 461 -14.14 1.84 36.73
CA GLN A 461 -14.15 2.91 37.74
C GLN A 461 -13.00 2.79 38.75
N THR A 462 -12.62 1.57 39.07
CA THR A 462 -11.50 1.32 40.00
C THR A 462 -10.19 1.81 39.39
N VAL A 463 -9.86 1.40 38.15
CA VAL A 463 -8.60 1.84 37.49
C VAL A 463 -8.60 3.35 37.19
N ILE A 464 -9.76 3.97 36.92
CA ILE A 464 -9.88 5.42 36.74
C ILE A 464 -9.48 6.17 38.04
N ARG A 465 -9.96 5.70 39.18
CA ARG A 465 -9.60 6.27 40.47
C ARG A 465 -8.12 6.08 40.79
N GLN A 466 -7.63 4.85 40.56
CA GLN A 466 -6.25 4.47 40.82
C GLN A 466 -5.25 5.25 39.96
N ALA A 467 -5.58 5.48 38.67
CA ALA A 467 -4.78 6.29 37.76
C ALA A 467 -5.00 7.80 37.92
N GLN A 468 -5.74 8.25 38.96
CA GLN A 468 -6.06 9.65 39.19
C GLN A 468 -6.68 10.36 37.98
N LEU A 469 -7.54 9.66 37.24
CA LEU A 469 -8.20 10.20 36.08
C LEU A 469 -9.56 10.85 36.38
N THR A 470 -10.10 10.71 37.58
CA THR A 470 -11.45 11.17 37.93
C THR A 470 -11.64 12.67 37.64
N GLU A 471 -10.72 13.51 38.09
CA GLU A 471 -10.79 14.96 37.84
C GLU A 471 -10.53 15.33 36.38
N VAL A 472 -9.65 14.58 35.71
CA VAL A 472 -9.37 14.77 34.28
C VAL A 472 -10.62 14.50 33.46
N ILE A 473 -11.27 13.36 33.71
CA ILE A 473 -12.47 12.94 33.00
C ILE A 473 -13.64 13.91 33.26
N ALA A 474 -13.78 14.41 34.51
CA ALA A 474 -14.82 15.37 34.86
C ALA A 474 -14.68 16.73 34.11
N LYS A 475 -13.48 17.08 33.68
CA LYS A 475 -13.20 18.31 32.89
C LYS A 475 -13.33 18.11 31.37
N LEU A 476 -13.49 16.88 30.92
CA LEU A 476 -13.63 16.58 29.49
C LEU A 476 -15.09 16.79 29.01
N PRO A 477 -15.30 17.27 27.77
CA PRO A 477 -16.65 17.65 27.27
C PRO A 477 -17.69 16.55 27.35
N ALA A 478 -17.29 15.29 27.08
CA ALA A 478 -18.15 14.10 27.09
C ALA A 478 -17.67 13.05 28.11
N GLY A 479 -16.90 13.46 29.11
CA GLY A 479 -16.35 12.55 30.12
C GLY A 479 -15.53 11.42 29.49
N LEU A 480 -15.84 10.17 29.84
CA LEU A 480 -15.18 8.98 29.29
C LEU A 480 -15.38 8.79 27.78
N ASP A 481 -16.45 9.31 27.23
CA ASP A 481 -16.78 9.14 25.80
C ASP A 481 -16.22 10.30 24.95
N THR A 482 -15.37 11.16 25.55
CA THR A 482 -14.65 12.21 24.83
C THR A 482 -13.70 11.60 23.82
N PRO A 483 -13.77 11.99 22.52
CA PRO A 483 -12.83 11.55 21.51
C PRO A 483 -11.43 12.06 21.79
N VAL A 484 -10.42 11.17 21.64
CA VAL A 484 -8.99 11.46 21.80
C VAL A 484 -8.21 10.86 20.62
N GLY A 485 -7.02 11.37 20.34
CA GLY A 485 -6.19 10.96 19.21
C GLY A 485 -5.69 12.17 18.41
N GLU A 486 -5.24 11.95 17.17
CA GLU A 486 -4.57 13.01 16.38
C GLU A 486 -5.49 14.20 16.04
N ASP A 487 -6.77 13.96 15.73
CA ASP A 487 -7.73 14.98 15.27
C ASP A 487 -8.77 15.35 16.33
N ALA A 488 -8.54 15.00 17.60
CA ALA A 488 -9.51 15.15 18.67
C ALA A 488 -9.00 16.07 19.79
N VAL A 489 -9.61 15.99 20.98
CA VAL A 489 -9.20 16.80 22.14
C VAL A 489 -7.75 16.53 22.49
N ARG A 490 -6.91 17.57 22.45
CA ARG A 490 -5.51 17.48 22.86
C ARG A 490 -5.39 17.35 24.36
N LEU A 491 -4.98 16.19 24.82
CA LEU A 491 -4.62 15.96 26.20
C LEU A 491 -3.18 16.38 26.46
N SER A 492 -2.88 16.81 27.69
CA SER A 492 -1.49 16.98 28.12
C SER A 492 -0.77 15.62 28.15
N VAL A 493 0.57 15.64 28.05
CA VAL A 493 1.38 14.40 28.12
C VAL A 493 1.07 13.61 29.39
N GLY A 494 0.94 14.30 30.56
CA GLY A 494 0.58 13.66 31.83
C GLY A 494 -0.83 13.04 31.82
N GLN A 495 -1.81 13.69 31.18
CA GLN A 495 -3.17 13.10 31.03
C GLN A 495 -3.14 11.86 30.15
N ALA A 496 -2.41 11.89 29.04
CA ALA A 496 -2.24 10.74 28.15
C ALA A 496 -1.51 9.58 28.88
N GLN A 497 -0.50 9.88 29.70
CA GLN A 497 0.18 8.87 30.52
C GLN A 497 -0.75 8.24 31.57
N ARG A 498 -1.61 9.02 32.23
CA ARG A 498 -2.60 8.47 33.18
C ARG A 498 -3.61 7.56 32.49
N ILE A 499 -4.01 7.85 31.23
CA ILE A 499 -4.87 6.94 30.44
C ILE A 499 -4.11 5.66 30.11
N ALA A 500 -2.85 5.75 29.69
CA ALA A 500 -2.02 4.58 29.43
C ALA A 500 -1.79 3.75 30.69
N LEU A 501 -1.66 4.41 31.84
CA LEU A 501 -1.59 3.75 33.15
C LEU A 501 -2.88 2.99 33.46
N ALA A 502 -4.05 3.63 33.34
CA ALA A 502 -5.33 2.95 33.55
C ALA A 502 -5.51 1.74 32.63
N ARG A 503 -5.07 1.85 31.36
CA ARG A 503 -5.02 0.73 30.38
C ARG A 503 -4.14 -0.41 30.89
N ALA A 504 -2.95 -0.08 31.39
CA ALA A 504 -1.99 -1.06 31.89
C ALA A 504 -2.49 -1.76 33.17
N MET A 505 -3.14 -1.02 34.06
CA MET A 505 -3.74 -1.55 35.29
C MET A 505 -4.95 -2.45 35.06
N LEU A 506 -5.70 -2.18 33.98
CA LEU A 506 -6.88 -2.97 33.64
C LEU A 506 -6.50 -4.33 33.03
N LYS A 507 -5.28 -4.45 32.47
CA LYS A 507 -4.79 -5.70 31.86
C LYS A 507 -4.25 -6.62 32.95
N PRO A 508 -4.78 -7.86 33.11
CA PRO A 508 -4.18 -8.86 33.96
C PRO A 508 -2.75 -9.18 33.45
N CYS A 509 -1.75 -9.05 34.27
CA CYS A 509 -0.37 -9.30 33.90
C CYS A 509 0.44 -9.89 35.04
N GLN A 510 1.51 -10.62 34.71
CA GLN A 510 2.48 -11.16 35.66
C GLN A 510 3.78 -10.34 35.69
N LEU A 511 4.06 -9.60 34.61
CA LEU A 511 5.21 -8.72 34.48
C LEU A 511 4.74 -7.33 34.02
N LEU A 512 5.08 -6.31 34.81
CA LEU A 512 4.84 -4.92 34.47
C LEU A 512 6.16 -4.25 34.07
N ILE A 513 6.21 -3.67 32.87
CA ILE A 513 7.38 -2.93 32.37
C ILE A 513 7.01 -1.46 32.26
N LEU A 514 7.82 -0.60 32.92
CA LEU A 514 7.64 0.84 32.96
C LEU A 514 8.88 1.54 32.39
N ASP A 515 8.71 2.33 31.33
CA ASP A 515 9.80 3.08 30.69
C ASP A 515 9.66 4.57 31.03
N GLU A 516 10.45 5.06 32.00
CA GLU A 516 10.47 6.44 32.52
C GLU A 516 9.07 6.98 32.90
N PRO A 517 8.30 6.27 33.74
CA PRO A 517 6.95 6.68 34.08
C PRO A 517 6.89 8.01 34.89
N THR A 518 8.02 8.44 35.47
CA THR A 518 8.11 9.53 36.44
C THR A 518 8.15 10.93 35.82
N ALA A 519 8.41 11.06 34.50
CA ALA A 519 8.51 12.38 33.85
C ALA A 519 7.20 13.18 33.88
N SER A 520 6.05 12.53 34.13
CA SER A 520 4.72 13.17 34.11
C SER A 520 3.70 12.56 35.10
N LEU A 521 4.11 11.59 35.95
CA LEU A 521 3.28 11.00 37.00
C LEU A 521 3.76 11.50 38.37
N ASP A 522 2.82 11.86 39.25
CA ASP A 522 3.13 12.29 40.63
C ASP A 522 3.72 11.13 41.43
N LYS A 523 4.61 11.45 42.39
CA LYS A 523 5.20 10.47 43.33
C LYS A 523 4.14 9.56 43.97
N GLN A 524 2.97 10.09 44.24
CA GLN A 524 1.84 9.40 44.86
C GLN A 524 1.20 8.37 43.94
N THR A 525 1.17 8.62 42.62
CA THR A 525 0.66 7.66 41.63
C THR A 525 1.59 6.47 41.48
N ILE A 526 2.90 6.67 41.55
CA ILE A 526 3.92 5.61 41.49
C ILE A 526 3.88 4.76 42.77
N GLN A 527 3.76 5.39 43.95
CA GLN A 527 3.59 4.68 45.21
C GLN A 527 2.31 3.82 45.22
N ASN A 528 1.23 4.31 44.64
CA ASN A 528 -0.02 3.55 44.47
C ASN A 528 0.13 2.33 43.57
N LEU A 529 0.98 2.40 42.54
CA LEU A 529 1.30 1.25 41.67
C LEU A 529 1.99 0.12 42.46
N ASP A 530 2.94 0.48 43.29
CA ASP A 530 3.70 -0.45 44.12
C ASP A 530 2.86 -1.10 45.20
N GLN A 531 1.91 -0.35 45.81
CA GLN A 531 1.04 -0.85 46.88
C GLN A 531 -0.09 -1.75 46.40
N GLN A 532 -0.46 -1.71 45.12
CA GLN A 532 -1.64 -2.40 44.60
C GLN A 532 -1.38 -3.77 44.00
N ASN A 533 -0.14 -4.30 44.04
CA ASN A 533 0.23 -5.61 43.53
C ASN A 533 -0.37 -5.92 42.14
N ILE A 534 -0.28 -4.96 41.17
CA ILE A 534 -0.82 -5.08 39.83
C ILE A 534 -0.17 -6.26 39.10
N ALA A 535 1.11 -6.51 39.35
CA ALA A 535 1.87 -7.64 38.85
C ALA A 535 2.81 -8.15 39.94
N THR A 536 3.08 -9.45 39.91
CA THR A 536 4.03 -10.08 40.84
C THR A 536 5.46 -9.61 40.60
N ASN A 537 5.78 -9.26 39.33
CA ASN A 537 7.12 -8.85 38.91
C ASN A 537 7.05 -7.49 38.21
N SER A 538 8.02 -6.61 38.45
CA SER A 538 8.11 -5.32 37.74
C SER A 538 9.54 -4.95 37.37
N ILE A 539 9.68 -4.30 36.19
CA ILE A 539 10.92 -3.70 35.71
C ILE A 539 10.63 -2.23 35.39
N THR A 540 11.34 -1.33 36.04
CA THR A 540 11.15 0.13 35.89
C THR A 540 12.44 0.77 35.42
N ILE A 541 12.43 1.42 34.26
CA ILE A 541 13.53 2.32 33.86
C ILE A 541 13.30 3.66 34.52
N THR A 542 14.29 4.14 35.28
CA THR A 542 14.22 5.43 36.00
C THR A 542 15.57 6.14 36.05
N HIS A 543 15.52 7.48 36.11
CA HIS A 543 16.68 8.34 36.35
C HIS A 543 16.62 9.00 37.74
N GLN A 544 15.59 8.75 38.55
CA GLN A 544 15.37 9.40 39.84
C GLN A 544 16.00 8.59 41.00
N ASN A 545 16.97 9.20 41.68
CA ASN A 545 17.65 8.59 42.82
C ASN A 545 16.72 8.37 44.04
N ASP A 546 15.72 9.22 44.23
CA ASP A 546 14.80 9.16 45.38
C ASP A 546 13.83 7.95 45.35
N ALA A 547 13.59 7.37 44.15
CA ALA A 547 12.68 6.23 43.99
C ALA A 547 13.35 4.87 44.27
N MET A 548 14.68 4.83 44.46
CA MET A 548 15.45 3.58 44.55
C MET A 548 15.17 2.78 45.83
N GLN A 549 14.59 3.37 46.86
CA GLN A 549 14.33 2.68 48.14
C GLN A 549 13.24 1.62 48.07
N HIS A 550 12.40 1.65 47.05
CA HIS A 550 11.24 0.76 46.87
C HIS A 550 11.51 -0.46 45.97
N PHE A 551 12.73 -0.56 45.41
CA PHE A 551 13.09 -1.69 44.52
C PHE A 551 13.91 -2.74 45.26
N ASP A 552 13.66 -4.01 44.96
CA ASP A 552 14.42 -5.13 45.54
C ASP A 552 15.82 -5.20 44.94
N GLN A 553 15.94 -4.84 43.64
CA GLN A 553 17.18 -4.87 42.88
C GLN A 553 17.35 -3.58 42.08
N ILE A 554 18.59 -3.13 41.98
CA ILE A 554 18.96 -1.96 41.18
C ILE A 554 20.07 -2.39 40.24
N TRP A 555 19.80 -2.30 38.95
CA TRP A 555 20.78 -2.58 37.91
C TRP A 555 21.17 -1.29 37.18
N GLN A 556 22.46 -1.09 37.00
CA GLN A 556 23.01 0.01 36.23
C GLN A 556 23.56 -0.50 34.91
N LEU A 557 22.99 -0.02 33.82
CA LEU A 557 23.52 -0.25 32.49
C LEU A 557 24.50 0.89 32.16
N SER A 558 25.77 0.55 31.87
CA SER A 558 26.80 1.52 31.51
C SER A 558 27.77 0.91 30.50
N LYS A 559 28.03 1.63 29.40
CA LYS A 559 28.95 1.21 28.32
C LYS A 559 28.71 -0.19 27.77
N GLY A 560 27.47 -0.63 27.77
CA GLY A 560 27.09 -1.95 27.26
C GLY A 560 27.21 -3.09 28.28
N GLU A 561 27.59 -2.82 29.52
CA GLU A 561 27.72 -3.76 30.63
C GLU A 561 26.66 -3.50 31.68
N LEU A 562 26.27 -4.57 32.42
CA LEU A 562 25.28 -4.50 33.50
C LEU A 562 25.97 -4.63 34.85
N TYR A 563 25.77 -3.65 35.71
CA TYR A 563 26.30 -3.61 37.08
C TYR A 563 25.14 -3.71 38.07
N CYS A 564 25.23 -4.63 39.03
CA CYS A 564 24.23 -4.82 40.06
C CYS A 564 24.61 -4.10 41.32
N HIS A 565 23.71 -3.25 41.81
CA HIS A 565 23.82 -2.56 43.09
C HIS A 565 22.93 -3.26 44.14
N ASN A 566 23.19 -4.54 44.42
CA ASN A 566 22.41 -5.30 45.41
C ASN A 566 22.98 -5.21 46.79
N LYS A 567 22.09 -5.28 47.79
CA LYS A 567 22.49 -5.36 49.19
C LYS A 567 23.13 -6.71 49.56
N GLU A 568 22.97 -7.79 48.79
CA GLU A 568 23.43 -9.15 49.20
C GLU A 568 23.75 -10.20 48.10
N SER A 569 23.77 -9.94 46.80
CA SER A 569 24.15 -11.00 45.83
C SER A 569 24.70 -10.49 44.50
N SER A 570 25.61 -11.30 43.89
CA SER A 570 26.09 -11.13 42.51
C SER A 570 24.95 -11.30 41.48
N CYS A 571 24.97 -10.52 40.39
CA CYS A 571 24.08 -10.68 39.27
C CYS A 571 24.09 -12.09 38.68
#